data_a85435a1b05b00f3610515290f246587
#
_entry.id   a85435a1b05b00f3610515290f246587
#
_cell.length_a   1.000
_cell.length_b   1.000
_cell.length_c   1.000
_cell.angle_alpha   90.00
_cell.angle_beta   90.00
_cell.angle_gamma   90.00
#
_symmetry.space_group_name_H-M   'P 1'
#
loop_
_entity.id
_entity.type
_entity.pdbx_description
1 polymer ?
#
loop_
_entity_poly.entity_id
_entity_poly.type
_entity_poly.pdbx_seq_one_letter_code
_entity_poly.pdbx_strand_id
1 'polypeptide(L)'
;AAESAAQAIKANAKLTVDELSANSIRFTCKGTSKSARLYVNYLKVAYETPGGTKKVTSIAITGTPAKTEYYTGDKFNPEGLVVTATFDDNTTEAVTPNWEFTPATFTEVGNISVAVKATYGGQTAQTTCPVTVKTIANTKETAYTVEQVIALIDAGVGLSTPVYVKGVVSKIVTPYSAQYKNISFNVSDDGAVNSPQFQFFRNQKDAQNTYPEDPNILVGASVIGYGTLTKYDTTYEFKAGNYLVEYIAPTLAGDINGDGVVNTSDVTALVNAVLGDGDVTLETGDLNDDGVLDVTDATMLIYLLGEEN
;
A
#
# COMPACT_ATOMS: atom_id res chain seq x y z
N ALA A 1 -30.49 -46.22 8.70
CA ALA A 1 -29.96 -45.14 9.52
C ALA A 1 -29.89 -45.66 10.96
N ALA A 2 -28.69 -45.81 11.51
CA ALA A 2 -28.54 -46.17 12.91
C ALA A 2 -28.97 -44.97 13.78
N GLU A 3 -30.07 -45.09 14.54
CA GLU A 3 -30.36 -44.13 15.59
C GLU A 3 -29.33 -44.31 16.69
N SER A 4 -28.49 -43.33 16.93
CA SER A 4 -27.68 -43.31 18.14
C SER A 4 -28.61 -43.31 19.37
N ALA A 5 -28.21 -44.02 20.43
CA ALA A 5 -29.04 -44.16 21.64
C ALA A 5 -29.48 -42.79 22.15
N ALA A 6 -30.79 -42.62 22.37
CA ALA A 6 -31.37 -41.37 22.84
C ALA A 6 -30.78 -40.99 24.21
N GLN A 7 -30.07 -39.90 24.29
CA GLN A 7 -29.56 -39.36 25.56
C GLN A 7 -30.61 -38.42 26.18
N ALA A 8 -30.87 -38.60 27.46
CA ALA A 8 -31.78 -37.73 28.21
C ALA A 8 -31.01 -36.43 28.58
N ILE A 9 -31.50 -35.29 28.06
CA ILE A 9 -30.91 -33.96 28.34
C ILE A 9 -31.64 -33.38 29.55
N LYS A 10 -30.95 -33.10 30.64
CA LYS A 10 -31.45 -32.33 31.79
C LYS A 10 -31.30 -30.84 31.49
N ALA A 11 -32.07 -30.00 32.17
CA ALA A 11 -31.95 -28.55 32.05
C ALA A 11 -30.47 -28.11 32.24
N ASN A 12 -29.97 -27.30 31.35
CA ASN A 12 -28.58 -26.81 31.29
C ASN A 12 -27.47 -27.87 31.03
N ALA A 13 -27.82 -29.03 30.48
CA ALA A 13 -26.86 -30.07 30.17
C ALA A 13 -26.17 -29.81 28.83
N LYS A 14 -24.86 -30.06 28.77
CA LYS A 14 -24.09 -30.17 27.54
C LYS A 14 -24.24 -31.59 27.00
N LEU A 15 -24.77 -31.72 25.79
CA LEU A 15 -24.77 -32.99 25.07
C LEU A 15 -23.51 -32.99 24.16
N THR A 16 -22.70 -34.04 24.29
CA THR A 16 -21.60 -34.33 23.34
C THR A 16 -22.01 -35.59 22.58
N VAL A 17 -22.02 -35.53 21.28
CA VAL A 17 -22.26 -36.66 20.39
C VAL A 17 -20.96 -36.88 19.62
N ASP A 18 -20.29 -37.99 19.89
CA ASP A 18 -19.12 -38.44 19.17
C ASP A 18 -19.62 -39.23 17.94
N GLU A 19 -19.16 -38.88 16.78
CA GLU A 19 -19.49 -39.47 15.48
C GLU A 19 -20.97 -39.34 15.05
N LEU A 20 -21.27 -38.23 14.38
CA LEU A 20 -22.53 -38.08 13.62
C LEU A 20 -22.41 -38.76 12.26
N SER A 21 -23.01 -39.96 12.13
CA SER A 21 -23.09 -40.69 10.87
C SER A 21 -24.25 -40.29 9.96
N ALA A 22 -25.00 -39.23 10.32
CA ALA A 22 -26.18 -38.78 9.60
C ALA A 22 -26.17 -37.27 9.30
N ASN A 23 -26.78 -36.89 8.18
CA ASN A 23 -26.85 -35.49 7.71
C ASN A 23 -27.90 -34.64 8.46
N SER A 24 -28.49 -35.16 9.55
CA SER A 24 -29.54 -34.44 10.30
C SER A 24 -29.48 -34.76 11.79
N ILE A 25 -29.75 -33.75 12.60
CA ILE A 25 -29.94 -33.88 14.04
C ILE A 25 -31.42 -33.68 14.35
N ARG A 26 -32.07 -34.67 15.01
CA ARG A 26 -33.46 -34.56 15.43
C ARG A 26 -33.53 -34.38 16.94
N PHE A 27 -34.20 -33.35 17.39
CA PHE A 27 -34.56 -33.14 18.77
C PHE A 27 -36.00 -33.60 18.99
N THR A 28 -36.24 -34.52 19.93
CA THR A 28 -37.59 -35.02 20.23
C THR A 28 -37.88 -34.75 21.69
N CYS A 29 -38.99 -34.08 21.97
CA CYS A 29 -39.52 -33.90 23.31
C CYS A 29 -40.39 -35.12 23.69
N LYS A 30 -39.95 -35.92 24.65
CA LYS A 30 -40.66 -37.11 25.15
C LYS A 30 -41.46 -36.79 26.42
N GLY A 31 -42.15 -35.66 26.47
CA GLY A 31 -43.01 -35.34 27.61
C GLY A 31 -44.42 -35.94 27.46
N THR A 32 -44.98 -36.43 28.53
CA THR A 32 -46.35 -36.96 28.58
C THR A 32 -47.44 -35.90 28.88
N SER A 33 -46.99 -34.68 29.21
CA SER A 33 -47.85 -33.52 29.45
C SER A 33 -48.14 -32.76 28.18
N LYS A 34 -49.35 -32.25 28.00
CA LYS A 34 -49.77 -31.38 26.91
C LYS A 34 -48.94 -30.04 26.87
N SER A 35 -48.27 -29.73 27.96
CA SER A 35 -47.37 -28.52 28.07
C SER A 35 -45.89 -28.84 27.98
N ALA A 36 -45.50 -30.09 27.68
CA ALA A 36 -44.08 -30.43 27.49
C ALA A 36 -43.52 -29.73 26.25
N ARG A 37 -42.47 -28.94 26.42
CA ARG A 37 -41.82 -28.17 25.39
C ARG A 37 -40.31 -28.34 25.48
N LEU A 38 -39.65 -28.39 24.34
CA LEU A 38 -38.18 -28.29 24.23
C LEU A 38 -37.82 -26.89 23.79
N TYR A 39 -37.05 -26.18 24.58
CA TYR A 39 -36.49 -24.90 24.25
C TYR A 39 -35.00 -25.09 23.91
N VAL A 40 -34.61 -24.79 22.68
CA VAL A 40 -33.21 -24.76 22.25
C VAL A 40 -32.81 -23.31 22.14
N ASN A 41 -32.14 -22.77 23.16
CA ASN A 41 -31.68 -21.38 23.15
C ASN A 41 -30.48 -21.20 22.25
N TYR A 42 -29.71 -22.26 22.02
CA TYR A 42 -28.47 -22.19 21.34
C TYR A 42 -28.04 -23.58 20.84
N LEU A 43 -27.73 -23.68 19.56
CA LEU A 43 -27.13 -24.85 18.94
C LEU A 43 -25.78 -24.45 18.31
N LYS A 44 -24.69 -24.96 18.85
CA LYS A 44 -23.37 -24.85 18.23
C LYS A 44 -23.00 -26.20 17.64
N VAL A 45 -22.92 -26.30 16.34
CA VAL A 45 -22.37 -27.46 15.65
C VAL A 45 -20.92 -27.13 15.36
N ALA A 46 -20.00 -27.80 16.07
CA ALA A 46 -18.58 -27.84 15.66
C ALA A 46 -18.44 -29.15 14.88
N TYR A 47 -18.06 -29.07 13.65
CA TYR A 47 -17.73 -30.24 12.86
C TYR A 47 -16.23 -30.17 12.50
N GLU A 48 -15.55 -31.29 12.68
CA GLU A 48 -14.27 -31.51 12.01
C GLU A 48 -14.63 -32.13 10.66
N THR A 49 -14.20 -31.53 9.58
CA THR A 49 -14.24 -32.19 8.28
C THR A 49 -13.43 -33.47 8.41
N PRO A 50 -13.96 -34.64 7.94
CA PRO A 50 -13.19 -35.85 7.88
C PRO A 50 -12.04 -35.65 6.89
N GLY A 51 -10.91 -35.36 7.39
CA GLY A 51 -9.68 -34.98 6.73
C GLY A 51 -8.93 -34.15 7.75
N GLY A 52 -8.11 -34.78 8.58
CA GLY A 52 -7.17 -34.10 9.46
C GLY A 52 -6.46 -33.02 8.65
N THR A 53 -6.00 -31.96 9.29
CA THR A 53 -5.22 -30.91 8.62
C THR A 53 -4.16 -31.60 7.77
N LYS A 54 -4.37 -31.60 6.44
CA LYS A 54 -3.42 -32.19 5.51
C LYS A 54 -2.05 -31.62 5.81
N LYS A 55 -1.08 -32.47 5.96
CA LYS A 55 0.28 -32.07 6.22
C LYS A 55 1.03 -31.91 4.91
N VAL A 56 1.68 -30.77 4.71
CA VAL A 56 2.54 -30.56 3.55
C VAL A 56 3.75 -31.49 3.63
N THR A 57 3.95 -32.31 2.62
CA THR A 57 5.09 -33.24 2.49
C THR A 57 6.19 -32.70 1.61
N SER A 58 5.84 -31.91 0.58
CA SER A 58 6.80 -31.23 -0.27
C SER A 58 6.16 -30.00 -0.94
N ILE A 59 7.02 -29.10 -1.46
CA ILE A 59 6.61 -28.02 -2.34
C ILE A 59 7.51 -27.97 -3.58
N ALA A 60 6.97 -27.45 -4.69
CA ALA A 60 7.72 -27.25 -5.92
C ALA A 60 7.42 -25.85 -6.48
N ILE A 61 8.47 -25.19 -7.01
CA ILE A 61 8.33 -23.93 -7.75
C ILE A 61 8.28 -24.26 -9.23
N THR A 62 7.29 -23.72 -9.94
CA THR A 62 7.11 -23.86 -11.39
C THR A 62 6.80 -22.49 -12.00
N GLY A 63 6.76 -22.42 -13.34
CA GLY A 63 6.55 -21.17 -14.06
C GLY A 63 7.83 -20.38 -14.29
N THR A 64 7.67 -19.20 -14.88
CA THR A 64 8.73 -18.23 -15.14
C THR A 64 8.27 -16.86 -14.68
N PRO A 65 9.16 -16.00 -14.18
CA PRO A 65 8.78 -14.64 -13.80
C PRO A 65 8.18 -13.89 -14.99
N ALA A 66 7.08 -13.18 -14.75
CA ALA A 66 6.44 -12.34 -15.77
C ALA A 66 7.34 -11.16 -16.17
N LYS A 67 8.15 -10.64 -15.22
CA LYS A 67 9.14 -9.58 -15.46
C LYS A 67 10.54 -10.18 -15.44
N THR A 68 11.31 -9.98 -16.51
CA THR A 68 12.71 -10.44 -16.66
C THR A 68 13.70 -9.30 -16.92
N GLU A 69 13.21 -8.08 -17.17
CA GLU A 69 14.02 -6.89 -17.32
C GLU A 69 13.79 -5.96 -16.13
N TYR A 70 14.88 -5.52 -15.53
CA TYR A 70 14.90 -4.67 -14.34
C TYR A 70 15.89 -3.53 -14.53
N TYR A 71 15.81 -2.55 -13.65
CA TYR A 71 16.78 -1.46 -13.55
C TYR A 71 17.46 -1.50 -12.18
N THR A 72 18.62 -0.83 -12.08
CA THR A 72 19.28 -0.67 -10.78
C THR A 72 18.35 0.03 -9.79
N GLY A 73 18.22 -0.52 -8.58
CA GLY A 73 17.27 -0.11 -7.54
C GLY A 73 15.96 -0.89 -7.53
N ASP A 74 15.62 -1.60 -8.62
CA ASP A 74 14.41 -2.43 -8.64
C ASP A 74 14.54 -3.64 -7.70
N LYS A 75 13.40 -4.11 -7.18
CA LYS A 75 13.26 -5.38 -6.47
C LYS A 75 12.79 -6.48 -7.43
N PHE A 76 13.19 -7.71 -7.15
CA PHE A 76 12.69 -8.87 -7.91
C PHE A 76 11.18 -9.07 -7.66
N ASN A 77 10.42 -9.26 -8.76
CA ASN A 77 8.99 -9.58 -8.71
C ASN A 77 8.79 -11.07 -9.04
N PRO A 78 8.23 -11.89 -8.12
CA PRO A 78 7.97 -13.31 -8.33
C PRO A 78 6.71 -13.61 -9.15
N GLU A 79 5.98 -12.62 -9.61
CA GLU A 79 4.78 -12.81 -10.44
C GLU A 79 5.06 -13.72 -11.64
N GLY A 80 4.19 -14.72 -11.86
CA GLY A 80 4.39 -15.77 -12.86
C GLY A 80 5.03 -17.04 -12.30
N LEU A 81 5.66 -17.01 -11.10
CA LEU A 81 6.07 -18.21 -10.39
C LEU A 81 4.87 -18.78 -9.61
N VAL A 82 4.74 -20.09 -9.65
CA VAL A 82 3.69 -20.83 -8.93
C VAL A 82 4.34 -21.80 -7.97
N VAL A 83 3.89 -21.81 -6.72
CA VAL A 83 4.28 -22.84 -5.75
C VAL A 83 3.14 -23.82 -5.58
N THR A 84 3.44 -25.10 -5.85
CA THR A 84 2.49 -26.21 -5.66
C THR A 84 2.94 -27.01 -4.44
N ALA A 85 2.06 -27.13 -3.45
CA ALA A 85 2.25 -28.02 -2.30
C ALA A 85 1.67 -29.39 -2.59
N THR A 86 2.40 -30.45 -2.15
CA THR A 86 1.92 -31.83 -2.10
C THR A 86 1.66 -32.17 -0.63
N PHE A 87 0.51 -32.79 -0.37
CA PHE A 87 0.08 -33.16 0.95
C PHE A 87 0.27 -34.67 1.22
N ASP A 88 0.11 -35.09 2.45
CA ASP A 88 0.25 -36.48 2.90
C ASP A 88 -0.79 -37.44 2.32
N ASP A 89 -1.90 -36.89 1.79
CA ASP A 89 -2.92 -37.64 1.03
C ASP A 89 -2.61 -37.71 -0.49
N ASN A 90 -1.43 -37.27 -0.92
CA ASN A 90 -0.96 -37.12 -2.31
C ASN A 90 -1.76 -36.13 -3.17
N THR A 91 -2.61 -35.30 -2.57
CA THR A 91 -3.23 -34.19 -3.30
C THR A 91 -2.24 -33.04 -3.46
N THR A 92 -2.47 -32.20 -4.48
CA THR A 92 -1.64 -31.03 -4.75
C THR A 92 -2.51 -29.79 -4.87
N GLU A 93 -2.01 -28.66 -4.36
CA GLU A 93 -2.70 -27.35 -4.43
C GLU A 93 -1.68 -26.25 -4.68
N ALA A 94 -2.05 -25.23 -5.45
CA ALA A 94 -1.28 -24.00 -5.55
C ALA A 94 -1.41 -23.20 -4.24
N VAL A 95 -0.27 -22.76 -3.70
CA VAL A 95 -0.20 -22.10 -2.39
C VAL A 95 0.54 -20.77 -2.47
N THR A 96 0.30 -19.90 -1.50
CA THR A 96 1.04 -18.65 -1.34
C THR A 96 2.18 -18.85 -0.33
N PRO A 97 3.45 -18.92 -0.77
CA PRO A 97 4.59 -19.15 0.10
C PRO A 97 5.12 -17.84 0.68
N ASN A 98 6.02 -17.97 1.67
CA ASN A 98 6.97 -16.92 2.00
C ASN A 98 8.13 -16.99 1.01
N TRP A 99 8.45 -15.86 0.38
CA TRP A 99 9.51 -15.73 -0.60
C TRP A 99 10.77 -15.11 -0.01
N GLU A 100 11.92 -15.62 -0.43
CA GLU A 100 13.25 -15.02 -0.22
C GLU A 100 13.98 -14.96 -1.57
N PHE A 101 14.63 -13.82 -1.85
CA PHE A 101 15.35 -13.58 -3.11
C PHE A 101 16.79 -13.14 -2.84
N THR A 102 17.71 -13.59 -3.68
CA THR A 102 19.10 -13.14 -3.64
C THR A 102 19.64 -12.95 -5.06
N PRO A 103 19.96 -11.70 -5.47
CA PRO A 103 19.73 -10.46 -4.73
C PRO A 103 18.24 -10.11 -4.65
N ALA A 104 17.80 -9.48 -3.55
CA ALA A 104 16.43 -8.97 -3.40
C ALA A 104 16.23 -7.64 -4.14
N THR A 105 17.31 -6.85 -4.23
CA THR A 105 17.38 -5.56 -4.95
C THR A 105 18.56 -5.59 -5.90
N PHE A 106 18.36 -5.07 -7.11
CA PHE A 106 19.40 -5.05 -8.14
C PHE A 106 20.30 -3.82 -8.01
N THR A 107 21.58 -4.04 -7.72
CA THR A 107 22.59 -2.97 -7.60
C THR A 107 23.62 -2.99 -8.72
N GLU A 108 23.69 -4.10 -9.47
CA GLU A 108 24.62 -4.31 -10.57
C GLU A 108 23.86 -4.47 -11.89
N VAL A 109 24.44 -3.96 -12.98
CA VAL A 109 23.91 -4.12 -14.34
C VAL A 109 24.41 -5.41 -14.97
N GLY A 110 23.63 -5.95 -15.89
CA GLY A 110 23.98 -7.15 -16.66
C GLY A 110 23.01 -8.29 -16.48
N ASN A 111 23.43 -9.49 -16.89
CA ASN A 111 22.63 -10.69 -16.70
C ASN A 111 22.90 -11.26 -15.30
N ILE A 112 21.87 -11.26 -14.47
CA ILE A 112 21.93 -11.71 -13.07
C ILE A 112 21.04 -12.94 -12.92
N SER A 113 21.52 -13.92 -12.16
CA SER A 113 20.73 -15.10 -11.77
C SER A 113 20.21 -14.90 -10.35
N VAL A 114 18.90 -14.63 -10.22
CA VAL A 114 18.27 -14.47 -8.91
C VAL A 114 18.02 -15.84 -8.30
N ALA A 115 18.58 -16.12 -7.14
CA ALA A 115 18.22 -17.28 -6.35
C ALA A 115 16.87 -17.01 -5.66
N VAL A 116 15.90 -17.87 -5.94
CA VAL A 116 14.52 -17.79 -5.43
C VAL A 116 14.27 -18.93 -4.49
N LYS A 117 13.87 -18.64 -3.27
CA LYS A 117 13.49 -19.64 -2.25
C LYS A 117 12.05 -19.39 -1.82
N ALA A 118 11.25 -20.45 -1.83
CA ALA A 118 9.89 -20.48 -1.30
C ALA A 118 9.82 -21.33 -0.05
N THR A 119 9.05 -20.91 0.95
CA THR A 119 8.78 -21.68 2.18
C THR A 119 7.29 -21.73 2.44
N TYR A 120 6.74 -22.94 2.65
CA TYR A 120 5.34 -23.16 2.97
C TYR A 120 5.17 -24.46 3.77
N GLY A 121 4.34 -24.44 4.82
CA GLY A 121 4.05 -25.63 5.62
C GLY A 121 5.30 -26.34 6.22
N GLY A 122 6.37 -25.59 6.48
CA GLY A 122 7.66 -26.13 6.97
C GLY A 122 8.55 -26.75 5.89
N GLN A 123 8.13 -26.75 4.62
CA GLN A 123 8.90 -27.22 3.47
C GLN A 123 9.52 -26.05 2.72
N THR A 124 10.64 -26.28 2.03
CA THR A 124 11.33 -25.29 1.20
C THR A 124 11.57 -25.82 -0.20
N ALA A 125 11.47 -24.94 -1.20
CA ALA A 125 11.90 -25.19 -2.57
C ALA A 125 12.75 -24.02 -3.07
N GLN A 126 13.67 -24.30 -3.98
CA GLN A 126 14.57 -23.29 -4.56
C GLN A 126 14.61 -23.42 -6.08
N THR A 127 14.79 -22.29 -6.74
CA THR A 127 15.04 -22.18 -8.17
C THR A 127 15.92 -20.98 -8.46
N THR A 128 16.33 -20.81 -9.71
CA THR A 128 17.04 -19.62 -10.17
C THR A 128 16.31 -19.01 -11.34
N CYS A 129 16.20 -17.68 -11.34
CA CYS A 129 15.55 -16.91 -12.39
C CYS A 129 16.58 -16.00 -13.05
N PRO A 130 16.93 -16.20 -14.33
CA PRO A 130 17.77 -15.29 -15.06
C PRO A 130 17.00 -14.01 -15.38
N VAL A 131 17.64 -12.86 -15.12
CA VAL A 131 17.09 -11.54 -15.41
C VAL A 131 18.17 -10.65 -16.01
N THR A 132 17.77 -9.62 -16.76
CA THR A 132 18.68 -8.60 -17.27
C THR A 132 18.43 -7.30 -16.51
N VAL A 133 19.47 -6.75 -15.89
CA VAL A 133 19.43 -5.47 -15.19
C VAL A 133 20.11 -4.41 -16.05
N LYS A 134 19.42 -3.30 -16.28
CA LYS A 134 19.87 -2.17 -17.08
C LYS A 134 20.11 -0.96 -16.17
N THR A 135 20.98 -0.05 -16.59
CA THR A 135 21.08 1.27 -15.96
C THR A 135 20.03 2.17 -16.58
N ILE A 136 19.20 2.82 -15.78
CA ILE A 136 18.50 4.03 -16.20
C ILE A 136 19.47 5.19 -15.95
N ALA A 137 19.72 6.00 -16.97
CA ALA A 137 20.31 7.30 -16.73
C ALA A 137 19.36 8.08 -15.82
N ASN A 138 19.78 8.43 -14.62
CA ASN A 138 18.96 9.21 -13.71
C ASN A 138 18.91 10.66 -14.22
N THR A 139 17.80 11.01 -14.84
CA THR A 139 17.44 12.35 -15.33
C THR A 139 16.19 12.84 -14.60
N LYS A 140 15.75 14.07 -14.85
CA LYS A 140 14.49 14.56 -14.31
C LYS A 140 13.31 13.65 -14.69
N GLU A 141 13.25 13.21 -15.94
CA GLU A 141 12.18 12.37 -16.48
C GLU A 141 12.21 10.93 -15.92
N THR A 142 13.41 10.46 -15.56
CA THR A 142 13.66 9.12 -15.02
C THR A 142 14.14 9.17 -13.57
N ALA A 143 13.64 10.16 -12.80
CA ALA A 143 13.96 10.34 -11.39
C ALA A 143 13.63 9.05 -10.60
N TYR A 144 14.50 8.68 -9.68
CA TYR A 144 14.30 7.53 -8.81
C TYR A 144 13.06 7.72 -7.91
N THR A 145 12.36 6.64 -7.64
CA THR A 145 11.31 6.57 -6.61
C THR A 145 11.93 6.57 -5.22
N VAL A 146 11.12 6.83 -4.19
CA VAL A 146 11.55 6.75 -2.79
C VAL A 146 12.05 5.34 -2.46
N GLU A 147 11.34 4.32 -2.90
CA GLU A 147 11.73 2.93 -2.65
C GLU A 147 13.07 2.58 -3.30
N GLN A 148 13.31 3.07 -4.52
CA GLN A 148 14.58 2.87 -5.23
C GLN A 148 15.76 3.53 -4.51
N VAL A 149 15.63 4.78 -4.05
CA VAL A 149 16.75 5.45 -3.35
C VAL A 149 17.02 4.85 -1.97
N ILE A 150 16.01 4.39 -1.24
CA ILE A 150 16.20 3.65 0.00
C ILE A 150 17.03 2.39 -0.26
N ALA A 151 16.67 1.63 -1.29
CA ALA A 151 17.40 0.42 -1.66
C ALA A 151 18.85 0.71 -2.08
N LEU A 152 19.08 1.80 -2.85
CA LEU A 152 20.44 2.23 -3.23
C LEU A 152 21.27 2.65 -2.01
N ILE A 153 20.68 3.39 -1.08
CA ILE A 153 21.36 3.82 0.16
C ILE A 153 21.74 2.61 1.01
N ASP A 154 20.81 1.66 1.22
CA ASP A 154 21.09 0.46 2.01
C ASP A 154 22.14 -0.45 1.35
N ALA A 155 22.22 -0.45 0.02
CA ALA A 155 23.26 -1.13 -0.74
C ALA A 155 24.60 -0.37 -0.79
N GLY A 156 24.65 0.88 -0.33
CA GLY A 156 25.85 1.73 -0.41
C GLY A 156 26.18 2.22 -1.83
N VAL A 157 25.21 2.23 -2.74
CA VAL A 157 25.40 2.56 -4.17
C VAL A 157 24.91 3.98 -4.46
N GLY A 158 25.62 4.71 -5.32
CA GLY A 158 25.19 6.03 -5.82
C GLY A 158 25.30 7.17 -4.80
N LEU A 159 26.03 6.99 -3.68
CA LEU A 159 26.10 7.97 -2.58
C LEU A 159 27.06 9.16 -2.83
N SER A 160 27.81 9.14 -3.92
CA SER A 160 28.86 10.16 -4.22
C SER A 160 28.42 11.21 -5.22
N THR A 161 27.42 10.91 -6.04
CA THR A 161 26.92 11.80 -7.10
C THR A 161 25.49 12.22 -6.82
N PRO A 162 25.11 13.48 -7.08
CA PRO A 162 23.73 13.91 -6.97
C PRO A 162 22.82 13.16 -7.95
N VAL A 163 21.59 12.91 -7.53
CA VAL A 163 20.57 12.21 -8.31
C VAL A 163 19.23 12.92 -8.21
N TYR A 164 18.36 12.66 -9.19
CA TYR A 164 16.96 13.08 -9.17
C TYR A 164 16.13 12.06 -8.40
N VAL A 165 15.29 12.54 -7.47
CA VAL A 165 14.34 11.73 -6.70
C VAL A 165 12.97 12.35 -6.82
N LYS A 166 11.97 11.55 -7.15
CA LYS A 166 10.56 11.96 -7.21
C LYS A 166 9.79 11.37 -6.04
N GLY A 167 8.73 12.04 -5.64
CA GLY A 167 7.78 11.56 -4.64
C GLY A 167 6.67 12.57 -4.41
N VAL A 168 5.75 12.21 -3.52
CA VAL A 168 4.67 13.07 -3.06
C VAL A 168 4.99 13.51 -1.63
N VAL A 169 4.86 14.80 -1.35
CA VAL A 169 5.14 15.36 -0.02
C VAL A 169 4.16 14.75 0.98
N SER A 170 4.68 14.00 1.93
CA SER A 170 3.88 13.30 2.96
C SER A 170 3.81 14.07 4.28
N LYS A 171 4.85 14.87 4.59
CA LYS A 171 4.93 15.61 5.86
C LYS A 171 5.96 16.74 5.80
N ILE A 172 5.61 17.89 6.35
CA ILE A 172 6.60 18.94 6.67
C ILE A 172 7.28 18.57 8.00
N VAL A 173 8.60 18.35 7.96
CA VAL A 173 9.41 17.94 9.12
C VAL A 173 9.89 19.16 9.90
N THR A 174 10.47 20.11 9.18
CA THR A 174 10.88 21.41 9.74
C THR A 174 10.32 22.50 8.85
N PRO A 175 9.39 23.34 9.34
CA PRO A 175 8.85 24.45 8.57
C PRO A 175 9.95 25.39 8.09
N TYR A 176 9.62 26.23 7.12
CA TYR A 176 10.55 27.24 6.62
C TYR A 176 11.14 28.08 7.75
N SER A 177 12.44 28.22 7.73
CA SER A 177 13.18 29.04 8.67
C SER A 177 13.68 30.31 7.98
N ALA A 178 13.15 31.45 8.35
CA ALA A 178 13.62 32.76 7.86
C ALA A 178 15.10 33.02 8.18
N GLN A 179 15.63 32.42 9.26
CA GLN A 179 17.04 32.52 9.65
C GLN A 179 17.96 31.71 8.72
N TYR A 180 17.57 30.45 8.42
CA TYR A 180 18.38 29.52 7.63
C TYR A 180 17.95 29.46 6.16
N LYS A 181 16.80 30.06 5.83
CA LYS A 181 16.23 30.15 4.48
C LYS A 181 16.12 28.81 3.79
N ASN A 182 15.68 27.79 4.52
CA ASN A 182 15.46 26.43 4.05
C ASN A 182 14.26 25.79 4.76
N ILE A 183 13.83 24.66 4.23
CA ILE A 183 12.71 23.85 4.74
C ILE A 183 13.13 22.38 4.68
N SER A 184 12.59 21.54 5.58
CA SER A 184 12.77 20.08 5.48
C SER A 184 11.41 19.39 5.46
N PHE A 185 11.24 18.45 4.53
CA PHE A 185 10.00 17.71 4.37
C PHE A 185 10.28 16.28 3.93
N ASN A 186 9.37 15.38 4.25
CA ASN A 186 9.39 14.00 3.79
C ASN A 186 8.55 13.82 2.53
N VAL A 187 8.98 12.90 1.70
CA VAL A 187 8.24 12.40 0.55
C VAL A 187 8.10 10.88 0.65
N SER A 188 7.03 10.34 0.10
CA SER A 188 6.83 8.93 -0.19
C SER A 188 6.37 8.74 -1.63
N ASP A 189 6.34 7.52 -2.13
CA ASP A 189 5.90 7.26 -3.51
C ASP A 189 4.39 7.48 -3.69
N ASP A 190 3.61 7.41 -2.62
CA ASP A 190 2.14 7.52 -2.59
C ASP A 190 1.60 8.71 -1.76
N GLY A 191 2.48 9.52 -1.16
CA GLY A 191 2.10 10.61 -0.27
C GLY A 191 1.70 10.19 1.16
N ALA A 192 1.61 8.88 1.45
CA ALA A 192 1.19 8.42 2.76
C ALA A 192 2.34 8.47 3.79
N VAL A 193 2.05 8.94 5.00
CA VAL A 193 3.05 9.07 6.10
C VAL A 193 3.53 7.72 6.64
N ASN A 194 2.76 6.64 6.41
CA ASN A 194 3.09 5.30 6.88
C ASN A 194 3.86 4.47 5.82
N SER A 195 3.99 4.98 4.60
CA SER A 195 4.82 4.39 3.54
C SER A 195 6.29 4.71 3.77
N PRO A 196 7.23 4.03 3.08
CA PRO A 196 8.65 4.35 3.13
C PRO A 196 8.88 5.84 2.88
N GLN A 197 9.70 6.47 3.72
CA GLN A 197 9.93 7.91 3.71
C GLN A 197 11.35 8.26 3.28
N PHE A 198 11.47 9.33 2.49
CA PHE A 198 12.73 9.95 2.14
C PHE A 198 12.68 11.45 2.43
N GLN A 199 13.65 11.98 3.15
CA GLN A 199 13.65 13.38 3.58
C GLN A 199 14.45 14.27 2.61
N PHE A 200 13.85 15.38 2.22
CA PHE A 200 14.54 16.50 1.58
C PHE A 200 15.04 17.42 2.69
N PHE A 201 16.24 17.06 3.24
CA PHE A 201 16.80 17.74 4.39
C PHE A 201 17.38 19.10 4.01
N ARG A 202 16.94 20.18 4.69
CA ARG A 202 17.36 21.55 4.44
C ARG A 202 17.35 21.91 2.96
N ASN A 203 16.22 21.60 2.31
CA ASN A 203 16.00 21.90 0.90
C ASN A 203 16.12 23.39 0.63
N GLN A 204 16.70 23.74 -0.49
CA GLN A 204 17.02 25.12 -0.95
C GLN A 204 16.29 25.43 -2.25
N LYS A 205 16.31 26.70 -2.66
CA LYS A 205 15.67 27.15 -3.90
C LYS A 205 16.31 26.53 -5.15
N ASP A 206 17.66 26.58 -5.21
CA ASP A 206 18.47 26.03 -6.30
C ASP A 206 19.91 25.75 -5.82
N ALA A 207 20.78 25.34 -6.73
CA ALA A 207 22.15 24.96 -6.41
C ALA A 207 23.02 26.07 -5.78
N GLN A 208 22.65 27.33 -5.96
CA GLN A 208 23.42 28.50 -5.47
C GLN A 208 22.63 29.36 -4.46
N ASN A 209 21.31 29.23 -4.41
CA ASN A 209 20.46 30.14 -3.66
C ASN A 209 19.57 29.41 -2.66
N THR A 210 19.43 30.01 -1.48
CA THR A 210 18.41 29.66 -0.51
C THR A 210 17.08 30.33 -0.82
N TYR A 211 16.00 29.88 -0.20
CA TYR A 211 14.69 30.52 -0.35
C TYR A 211 14.69 31.94 0.27
N PRO A 212 14.34 33.00 -0.48
CA PRO A 212 14.24 34.34 0.09
C PRO A 212 13.07 34.49 1.07
N GLU A 213 12.00 33.75 0.84
CA GLU A 213 10.75 33.68 1.60
C GLU A 213 10.25 32.23 1.66
N ASP A 214 9.18 31.93 2.40
CA ASP A 214 8.62 30.61 2.50
C ASP A 214 8.17 30.12 1.11
N PRO A 215 8.70 28.97 0.65
CA PRO A 215 8.30 28.40 -0.65
C PRO A 215 6.90 27.80 -0.65
N ASN A 216 6.20 27.78 0.49
CA ASN A 216 4.86 27.22 0.64
C ASN A 216 4.74 25.79 0.11
N ILE A 217 5.63 24.88 0.57
CA ILE A 217 5.57 23.46 0.20
C ILE A 217 4.36 22.82 0.89
N LEU A 218 3.42 22.31 0.10
CA LEU A 218 2.18 21.70 0.59
C LEU A 218 2.32 20.17 0.67
N VAL A 219 1.70 19.57 1.68
CA VAL A 219 1.51 18.12 1.77
C VAL A 219 0.58 17.69 0.62
N GLY A 220 0.90 16.58 -0.03
CA GLY A 220 0.20 16.12 -1.24
C GLY A 220 0.81 16.61 -2.55
N ALA A 221 1.71 17.60 -2.52
CA ALA A 221 2.39 18.06 -3.73
C ALA A 221 3.31 16.98 -4.32
N SER A 222 3.28 16.84 -5.64
CA SER A 222 4.25 16.02 -6.36
C SER A 222 5.54 16.81 -6.60
N VAL A 223 6.67 16.22 -6.28
CA VAL A 223 7.97 16.88 -6.38
C VAL A 223 9.03 16.02 -7.05
N ILE A 224 9.98 16.69 -7.72
CA ILE A 224 11.26 16.10 -8.10
C ILE A 224 12.35 16.95 -7.49
N GLY A 225 13.21 16.34 -6.69
CA GLY A 225 14.39 16.99 -6.13
C GLY A 225 15.69 16.46 -6.71
N TYR A 226 16.75 17.25 -6.58
CA TYR A 226 18.10 16.90 -6.98
C TYR A 226 19.05 17.08 -5.81
N GLY A 227 19.81 16.04 -5.50
CA GLY A 227 20.72 16.07 -4.35
C GLY A 227 21.52 14.79 -4.18
N THR A 228 22.44 14.80 -3.22
CA THR A 228 23.28 13.66 -2.88
C THR A 228 22.60 12.83 -1.78
N LEU A 229 22.49 11.52 -2.02
CA LEU A 229 21.89 10.57 -1.10
C LEU A 229 22.75 10.39 0.16
N THR A 230 22.09 10.17 1.31
CA THR A 230 22.73 9.78 2.56
C THR A 230 21.74 9.08 3.48
N LYS A 231 22.27 8.46 4.52
CA LYS A 231 21.48 8.00 5.67
C LYS A 231 22.05 8.66 6.92
N TYR A 232 21.20 9.37 7.65
CA TYR A 232 21.57 9.94 8.93
C TYR A 232 20.78 9.21 10.02
N ASP A 233 21.47 8.45 10.86
CA ASP A 233 20.88 7.55 11.83
C ASP A 233 19.89 6.60 11.14
N THR A 234 18.60 6.74 11.38
CA THR A 234 17.53 5.93 10.77
C THR A 234 16.85 6.62 9.58
N THR A 235 17.21 7.88 9.28
CA THR A 235 16.56 8.70 8.26
C THR A 235 17.27 8.58 6.92
N TYR A 236 16.54 8.19 5.88
CA TYR A 236 16.99 8.26 4.50
C TYR A 236 16.73 9.66 3.99
N GLU A 237 17.77 10.33 3.48
CA GLU A 237 17.64 11.74 3.14
C GLU A 237 18.61 12.21 2.05
N PHE A 238 18.30 13.35 1.46
CA PHE A 238 19.34 14.12 0.78
C PHE A 238 20.23 14.83 1.81
N LYS A 239 21.53 14.93 1.51
CA LYS A 239 22.41 15.89 2.20
C LYS A 239 21.91 17.31 1.97
N ALA A 240 22.24 18.22 2.91
CA ALA A 240 21.99 19.65 2.73
C ALA A 240 22.55 20.16 1.41
N GLY A 241 21.89 21.14 0.80
CA GLY A 241 22.23 21.67 -0.53
C GLY A 241 21.45 21.02 -1.67
N ASN A 242 20.48 20.15 -1.36
CA ASN A 242 19.50 19.67 -2.33
C ASN A 242 18.44 20.74 -2.63
N TYR A 243 17.83 20.64 -3.80
CA TYR A 243 16.81 21.58 -4.25
C TYR A 243 15.75 20.93 -5.11
N LEU A 244 14.59 21.58 -5.22
CA LEU A 244 13.53 21.15 -6.12
C LEU A 244 13.83 21.55 -7.56
N VAL A 245 13.60 20.63 -8.49
CA VAL A 245 13.64 20.86 -9.93
C VAL A 245 12.24 20.84 -10.54
N GLU A 246 11.27 20.29 -9.81
CA GLU A 246 9.87 20.32 -10.16
C GLU A 246 9.02 20.33 -8.88
N TYR A 247 7.96 21.12 -8.91
CA TYR A 247 6.93 21.20 -7.89
C TYR A 247 5.58 21.33 -8.57
N ILE A 248 4.67 20.40 -8.27
CA ILE A 248 3.29 20.41 -8.72
C ILE A 248 2.44 20.41 -7.45
N ALA A 249 1.71 21.50 -7.22
CA ALA A 249 0.82 21.62 -6.07
C ALA A 249 -0.21 20.48 -6.06
N PRO A 250 -0.65 20.02 -4.88
CA PRO A 250 -1.73 19.04 -4.82
C PRO A 250 -3.01 19.62 -5.40
N THR A 251 -3.76 18.80 -6.14
CA THR A 251 -5.12 19.16 -6.54
C THR A 251 -6.00 18.99 -5.30
N LEU A 252 -6.39 20.07 -4.68
CA LEU A 252 -7.34 20.04 -3.57
C LEU A 252 -8.75 20.13 -4.15
N ALA A 253 -9.62 19.18 -3.84
CA ALA A 253 -11.03 19.28 -4.19
C ALA A 253 -11.59 20.58 -3.57
N GLY A 254 -12.14 21.45 -4.41
CA GLY A 254 -12.62 22.77 -3.97
C GLY A 254 -11.60 23.91 -4.04
N ASP A 255 -10.32 23.66 -4.34
CA ASP A 255 -9.33 24.70 -4.70
C ASP A 255 -9.48 25.02 -6.19
N ILE A 256 -10.44 25.88 -6.47
CA ILE A 256 -10.86 26.19 -7.84
C ILE A 256 -9.91 27.15 -8.52
N ASN A 257 -9.29 28.04 -7.75
CA ASN A 257 -8.37 29.05 -8.25
C ASN A 257 -6.90 28.57 -8.29
N GLY A 258 -6.61 27.38 -7.71
CA GLY A 258 -5.29 26.76 -7.70
C GLY A 258 -4.27 27.44 -6.79
N ASP A 259 -4.72 28.17 -5.76
CA ASP A 259 -3.81 28.89 -4.85
C ASP A 259 -3.33 28.03 -3.67
N GLY A 260 -3.82 26.78 -3.57
CA GLY A 260 -3.47 25.80 -2.54
C GLY A 260 -4.26 25.97 -1.23
N VAL A 261 -5.31 26.80 -1.22
CA VAL A 261 -6.17 27.05 -0.05
C VAL A 261 -7.62 27.04 -0.47
N VAL A 262 -8.41 26.13 0.06
CA VAL A 262 -9.87 26.11 -0.18
C VAL A 262 -10.54 27.18 0.69
N ASN A 263 -11.11 28.21 0.07
CA ASN A 263 -11.72 29.34 0.78
C ASN A 263 -12.85 30.00 -0.06
N THR A 264 -13.34 31.16 0.39
CA THR A 264 -14.43 31.86 -0.30
C THR A 264 -14.05 32.43 -1.69
N SER A 265 -12.75 32.57 -2.00
CA SER A 265 -12.29 32.94 -3.33
C SER A 265 -12.59 31.83 -4.35
N ASP A 266 -12.52 30.56 -3.92
CA ASP A 266 -12.82 29.39 -4.73
C ASP A 266 -14.33 29.31 -5.04
N VAL A 267 -15.16 29.63 -4.07
CA VAL A 267 -16.60 29.72 -4.30
C VAL A 267 -16.88 30.74 -5.41
N THR A 268 -16.18 31.88 -5.36
CA THR A 268 -16.33 32.91 -6.39
C THR A 268 -15.87 32.43 -7.76
N ALA A 269 -14.72 31.75 -7.81
CA ALA A 269 -14.16 31.15 -9.04
C ALA A 269 -15.11 30.09 -9.62
N LEU A 270 -15.64 29.20 -8.76
CA LEU A 270 -16.56 28.13 -9.16
C LEU A 270 -17.89 28.73 -9.70
N VAL A 271 -18.45 29.70 -9.01
CA VAL A 271 -19.67 30.40 -9.49
C VAL A 271 -19.44 31.06 -10.84
N ASN A 272 -18.32 31.74 -11.06
CA ASN A 272 -17.97 32.32 -12.35
C ASN A 272 -17.88 31.27 -13.46
N ALA A 273 -17.23 30.11 -13.16
CA ALA A 273 -17.13 29.01 -14.11
C ALA A 273 -18.50 28.42 -14.48
N VAL A 274 -19.39 28.24 -13.51
CA VAL A 274 -20.77 27.77 -13.73
C VAL A 274 -21.54 28.77 -14.59
N LEU A 275 -21.25 30.07 -14.48
CA LEU A 275 -21.86 31.12 -15.31
C LEU A 275 -21.23 31.26 -16.70
N GLY A 276 -20.19 30.48 -17.00
CA GLY A 276 -19.49 30.47 -18.28
C GLY A 276 -18.29 31.41 -18.36
N ASP A 277 -17.82 31.92 -17.23
CA ASP A 277 -16.69 32.84 -17.12
C ASP A 277 -15.55 32.16 -16.31
N GLY A 278 -14.83 31.21 -16.92
CA GLY A 278 -13.68 30.56 -16.31
C GLY A 278 -13.46 29.12 -16.80
N ASP A 279 -12.21 28.68 -16.74
CA ASP A 279 -11.80 27.31 -17.08
C ASP A 279 -11.63 26.49 -15.79
N VAL A 280 -12.69 25.83 -15.33
CA VAL A 280 -12.67 24.89 -14.20
C VAL A 280 -12.93 23.48 -14.73
N THR A 281 -12.10 22.54 -14.30
CA THR A 281 -12.26 21.13 -14.68
C THR A 281 -13.23 20.41 -13.76
N LEU A 282 -13.85 19.32 -14.23
CA LEU A 282 -14.66 18.46 -13.37
C LEU A 282 -13.83 17.89 -12.20
N GLU A 283 -12.54 17.62 -12.42
CA GLU A 283 -11.63 17.06 -11.39
C GLU A 283 -11.50 17.96 -10.15
N THR A 284 -11.57 19.29 -10.33
CA THR A 284 -11.44 20.24 -9.22
C THR A 284 -12.77 20.80 -8.75
N GLY A 285 -13.78 20.85 -9.63
CA GLY A 285 -15.03 21.58 -9.42
C GLY A 285 -16.28 20.73 -9.21
N ASP A 286 -16.32 19.49 -9.68
CA ASP A 286 -17.43 18.55 -9.43
C ASP A 286 -17.28 17.94 -8.03
N LEU A 287 -17.87 18.61 -7.06
CA LEU A 287 -17.70 18.26 -5.64
C LEU A 287 -18.73 17.23 -5.16
N ASN A 288 -19.76 16.97 -5.96
CA ASN A 288 -20.81 16.02 -5.66
C ASN A 288 -20.71 14.72 -6.49
N ASP A 289 -19.69 14.61 -7.39
CA ASP A 289 -19.41 13.47 -8.25
C ASP A 289 -20.58 13.08 -9.19
N ASP A 290 -21.40 14.07 -9.62
CA ASP A 290 -22.51 13.81 -10.53
C ASP A 290 -22.13 13.95 -12.03
N GLY A 291 -20.91 14.35 -12.32
CA GLY A 291 -20.34 14.52 -13.64
C GLY A 291 -20.75 15.83 -14.34
N VAL A 292 -21.35 16.77 -13.62
CA VAL A 292 -21.80 18.07 -14.13
C VAL A 292 -21.26 19.18 -13.24
N LEU A 293 -20.69 20.23 -13.83
CA LEU A 293 -20.27 21.40 -13.10
C LEU A 293 -21.41 22.39 -13.04
N ASP A 294 -22.08 22.54 -11.89
CA ASP A 294 -23.21 23.41 -11.74
C ASP A 294 -23.32 24.11 -10.35
N VAL A 295 -24.46 24.74 -10.06
CA VAL A 295 -24.66 25.46 -8.80
C VAL A 295 -24.69 24.54 -7.57
N THR A 296 -24.91 23.25 -7.74
CA THR A 296 -24.90 22.28 -6.62
C THR A 296 -23.50 22.11 -6.07
N ASP A 297 -22.47 22.15 -6.92
CA ASP A 297 -21.07 22.10 -6.51
C ASP A 297 -20.65 23.34 -5.72
N ALA A 298 -21.07 24.53 -6.21
CA ALA A 298 -20.82 25.74 -5.46
C ALA A 298 -21.51 25.76 -4.09
N THR A 299 -22.69 25.15 -3.99
CA THR A 299 -23.39 24.96 -2.71
C THR A 299 -22.65 23.99 -1.80
N MET A 300 -22.13 22.89 -2.37
CA MET A 300 -21.32 21.91 -1.65
C MET A 300 -20.05 22.54 -1.09
N LEU A 301 -19.36 23.36 -1.89
CA LEU A 301 -18.17 24.08 -1.45
C LEU A 301 -18.45 25.03 -0.29
N ILE A 302 -19.55 25.77 -0.33
CA ILE A 302 -19.99 26.65 0.77
C ILE A 302 -20.25 25.82 2.04
N TYR A 303 -20.88 24.66 1.89
CA TYR A 303 -21.16 23.77 3.02
C TYR A 303 -19.87 23.24 3.65
N LEU A 304 -18.91 22.77 2.84
CA LEU A 304 -17.60 22.31 3.32
C LEU A 304 -16.84 23.39 4.09
N LEU A 305 -16.84 24.64 3.59
CA LEU A 305 -16.23 25.78 4.28
C LEU A 305 -16.95 26.16 5.59
N GLY A 306 -18.22 25.81 5.73
CA GLY A 306 -19.01 26.07 6.94
C GLY A 306 -18.80 25.06 8.06
N GLU A 307 -18.31 23.85 7.79
CA GLU A 307 -18.04 22.82 8.79
C GLU A 307 -16.65 22.94 9.45
N GLU A 308 -15.74 23.75 8.91
CA GLU A 308 -14.38 23.96 9.48
C GLU A 308 -14.31 25.08 10.53
N ASN A 309 -15.46 25.63 11.01
CA ASN A 309 -15.50 26.66 12.07
C ASN A 309 -16.06 26.16 13.39
#